data_ac82cb84c4fffa5f3d3e55144ca7f80f
#
_entry.id   ac82cb84c4fffa5f3d3e55144ca7f80f
#
_cell.length_a   1.000
_cell.length_b   1.000
_cell.length_c   1.000
_cell.angle_alpha   90.00
_cell.angle_beta   90.00
_cell.angle_gamma   90.00
#
_symmetry.space_group_name_H-M   'P 1'
#
loop_
_entity.id
_entity.type
_entity.pdbx_description
1 polymer ?
#
loop_
_entity_poly.entity_id
_entity_poly.type
_entity_poly.pdbx_seq_one_letter_code
_entity_poly.pdbx_strand_id
1 'polypeptide(L)'
;MRVSGPCFLLFTVVMLCLASAARAQSAATLPGRIEVAVGLGVVGGAALGSDDANLRTATGSDFRLFGAESRFGAAPTLEARAGLALTRRYAMEVRFALSHPELLTSISADVEGAPDIELTERIDQYVVDAALLVRLDRIRIGPVVPFASAGAGYLRQLHEGLTLVEEGTAYHVGGGVKHRFVSRARGFLKAVGLRGDVRVYLLAGGIAVRNRPRPHLAAAGSLFVAF
;
A
#
# COMPACT_ATOMS: atom_id res chain seq x y z
N MET A 1 -15.26 6.44 -23.55
CA MET A 1 -14.49 5.81 -22.45
C MET A 1 -13.65 4.69 -23.03
N ARG A 2 -12.34 4.90 -23.24
CA ARG A 2 -11.42 3.83 -23.65
C ARG A 2 -10.72 3.33 -22.40
N VAL A 3 -11.03 2.12 -21.96
CA VAL A 3 -10.30 1.43 -20.89
C VAL A 3 -8.90 1.15 -21.41
N SER A 4 -7.92 1.83 -20.82
CA SER A 4 -6.50 1.74 -21.20
C SER A 4 -5.97 0.32 -20.95
N GLY A 5 -5.39 -0.28 -22.00
CA GLY A 5 -4.97 -1.68 -22.12
C GLY A 5 -4.02 -2.30 -21.09
N PRO A 6 -3.20 -1.61 -20.30
CA PRO A 6 -2.25 -2.27 -19.39
C PRO A 6 -2.89 -2.93 -18.16
N CYS A 7 -4.00 -2.38 -17.63
CA CYS A 7 -4.70 -2.98 -16.48
C CYS A 7 -5.37 -4.31 -16.82
N PHE A 8 -5.90 -4.43 -18.06
CA PHE A 8 -6.55 -5.68 -18.50
C PHE A 8 -5.52 -6.79 -18.69
N LEU A 9 -4.33 -6.45 -19.19
CA LEU A 9 -3.24 -7.39 -19.41
C LEU A 9 -2.70 -7.94 -18.06
N LEU A 10 -2.55 -7.09 -17.05
CA LEU A 10 -2.08 -7.50 -15.72
C LEU A 10 -3.08 -8.45 -15.05
N PHE A 11 -4.38 -8.16 -15.16
CA PHE A 11 -5.44 -9.01 -14.60
C PHE A 11 -5.51 -10.38 -15.29
N THR A 12 -5.32 -10.39 -16.61
CA THR A 12 -5.32 -11.64 -17.40
C THR A 12 -4.09 -12.50 -17.10
N VAL A 13 -2.91 -11.91 -16.92
CA VAL A 13 -1.68 -12.63 -16.54
C VAL A 13 -1.80 -13.23 -15.15
N VAL A 14 -2.35 -12.50 -14.18
CA VAL A 14 -2.58 -13.01 -12.81
C VAL A 14 -3.59 -14.17 -12.82
N MET A 15 -4.67 -14.08 -13.60
CA MET A 15 -5.64 -15.18 -13.75
C MET A 15 -5.07 -16.40 -14.48
N LEU A 16 -4.22 -16.20 -15.49
CA LEU A 16 -3.54 -17.32 -16.18
C LEU A 16 -2.53 -18.02 -15.25
N CYS A 17 -1.79 -17.28 -14.43
CA CYS A 17 -0.87 -17.85 -13.43
C CYS A 17 -1.62 -18.66 -12.36
N LEU A 18 -2.81 -18.23 -11.95
CA LEU A 18 -3.66 -18.96 -11.01
C LEU A 18 -4.21 -20.26 -11.64
N ALA A 19 -4.57 -20.26 -12.92
CA ALA A 19 -5.06 -21.43 -13.63
C ALA A 19 -3.98 -22.48 -13.88
N SER A 20 -2.72 -22.06 -14.10
CA SER A 20 -1.58 -22.95 -14.31
C SER A 20 -1.15 -23.63 -12.99
N ALA A 21 -1.26 -22.94 -11.86
CA ALA A 21 -0.97 -23.47 -10.53
C ALA A 21 -1.94 -24.59 -10.11
N ALA A 22 -3.16 -24.62 -10.67
CA ALA A 22 -4.15 -25.66 -10.38
C ALA A 22 -3.80 -27.04 -10.97
N ARG A 23 -2.92 -27.13 -11.97
CA ARG A 23 -2.54 -28.39 -12.62
C ARG A 23 -1.27 -29.06 -12.07
N ALA A 24 -0.48 -28.38 -11.22
CA ALA A 24 0.72 -28.93 -10.60
C ALA A 24 0.45 -29.72 -9.29
N GLN A 25 -0.70 -30.37 -9.18
CA GLN A 25 -1.16 -30.97 -7.94
C GLN A 25 -0.83 -32.47 -7.82
N SER A 26 0.43 -32.80 -7.76
CA SER A 26 0.86 -34.08 -7.21
C SER A 26 2.16 -33.91 -6.43
N ALA A 27 2.09 -33.35 -5.23
CA ALA A 27 3.10 -33.57 -4.20
C ALA A 27 2.75 -32.86 -2.87
N ALA A 28 2.71 -33.64 -1.81
CA ALA A 28 2.77 -33.26 -0.39
C ALA A 28 1.80 -32.14 0.02
N THR A 29 0.69 -32.53 0.64
CA THR A 29 -0.29 -31.67 1.31
C THR A 29 0.37 -30.59 2.18
N LEU A 30 0.52 -29.38 1.64
CA LEU A 30 0.89 -28.21 2.41
C LEU A 30 -0.33 -27.82 3.27
N PRO A 31 -0.26 -27.88 4.59
CA PRO A 31 -1.38 -27.48 5.43
C PRO A 31 -1.60 -25.98 5.28
N GLY A 32 -2.82 -25.60 4.88
CA GLY A 32 -3.22 -24.19 4.71
C GLY A 32 -2.61 -23.55 3.46
N ARG A 33 -3.06 -23.97 2.31
CA ARG A 33 -2.59 -23.47 1.02
C ARG A 33 -3.14 -22.10 0.68
N ILE A 34 -4.37 -21.83 1.10
CA ILE A 34 -5.05 -20.54 0.92
C ILE A 34 -5.15 -19.87 2.28
N GLU A 35 -4.80 -18.61 2.35
CA GLU A 35 -4.89 -17.78 3.55
C GLU A 35 -5.71 -16.53 3.24
N VAL A 36 -6.67 -16.21 4.10
CA VAL A 36 -7.43 -14.96 4.04
C VAL A 36 -7.22 -14.22 5.34
N ALA A 37 -7.04 -12.91 5.28
CA ALA A 37 -6.83 -12.08 6.45
C ALA A 37 -7.56 -10.75 6.33
N VAL A 38 -7.97 -10.22 7.48
CA VAL A 38 -8.50 -8.87 7.64
C VAL A 38 -7.76 -8.20 8.78
N GLY A 39 -7.43 -6.94 8.62
CA GLY A 39 -6.63 -6.23 9.60
C GLY A 39 -6.82 -4.73 9.58
N LEU A 40 -6.26 -4.13 10.61
CA LEU A 40 -6.18 -2.69 10.80
C LEU A 40 -4.72 -2.27 10.86
N GLY A 41 -4.44 -1.07 10.42
CA GLY A 41 -3.09 -0.53 10.44
C GLY A 41 -3.09 0.99 10.45
N VAL A 42 -1.90 1.52 10.26
CA VAL A 42 -1.63 2.95 10.09
C VAL A 42 -0.69 3.11 8.90
N VAL A 43 -1.03 4.02 8.02
CA VAL A 43 -0.10 4.55 7.02
C VAL A 43 0.45 5.88 7.54
N GLY A 44 1.77 6.02 7.53
CA GLY A 44 2.45 7.23 7.99
C GLY A 44 2.26 8.40 7.03
N GLY A 45 2.39 9.60 7.54
CA GLY A 45 2.39 10.80 6.74
C GLY A 45 3.60 10.89 5.81
N ALA A 46 3.49 11.72 4.76
CA ALA A 46 4.60 12.00 3.86
C ALA A 46 4.53 13.41 3.31
N ALA A 47 5.70 14.04 3.15
CA ALA A 47 5.81 15.29 2.45
C ALA A 47 5.56 15.09 0.95
N LEU A 48 4.70 15.91 0.36
CA LEU A 48 4.40 15.92 -1.07
C LEU A 48 5.33 16.85 -1.84
N GLY A 49 5.93 17.79 -1.14
CA GLY A 49 6.86 18.78 -1.65
C GLY A 49 6.40 20.19 -1.37
N SER A 50 7.27 21.13 -1.72
CA SER A 50 7.00 22.55 -1.69
C SER A 50 7.25 23.14 -3.07
N ASP A 51 6.51 24.16 -3.42
CA ASP A 51 6.74 24.97 -4.61
C ASP A 51 6.50 26.43 -4.28
N ASP A 52 7.24 27.31 -4.96
CA ASP A 52 7.13 28.75 -4.81
C ASP A 52 6.36 29.33 -6.01
N ALA A 53 5.34 30.12 -5.72
CA ALA A 53 4.69 30.91 -6.74
C ALA A 53 5.59 32.13 -7.06
N ASN A 54 6.12 32.17 -8.28
CA ASN A 54 7.02 33.23 -8.73
C ASN A 54 6.36 34.05 -9.83
N LEU A 55 6.45 35.37 -9.72
CA LEU A 55 6.09 36.30 -10.78
C LEU A 55 7.38 36.70 -11.52
N ARG A 56 7.39 36.53 -12.84
CA ARG A 56 8.48 37.01 -13.67
C ARG A 56 8.27 38.47 -14.02
N THR A 57 9.17 39.33 -13.58
CA THR A 57 9.11 40.77 -13.88
C THR A 57 9.46 41.07 -15.34
N ALA A 58 9.05 42.22 -15.85
CA ALA A 58 9.38 42.65 -17.22
C ALA A 58 10.89 42.74 -17.47
N THR A 59 11.72 42.90 -16.42
CA THR A 59 13.18 42.91 -16.47
C THR A 59 13.80 41.49 -16.43
N GLY A 60 12.99 40.43 -16.35
CA GLY A 60 13.42 39.04 -16.35
C GLY A 60 13.83 38.47 -14.98
N SER A 61 13.66 39.25 -13.91
CA SER A 61 13.89 38.78 -12.54
C SER A 61 12.67 38.01 -12.02
N ASP A 62 12.91 36.91 -11.32
CA ASP A 62 11.84 36.16 -10.64
C ASP A 62 11.60 36.78 -9.26
N PHE A 63 10.34 37.05 -8.95
CA PHE A 63 9.90 37.58 -7.68
C PHE A 63 8.92 36.58 -7.04
N ARG A 64 9.29 36.07 -5.85
CA ARG A 64 8.46 35.13 -5.10
C ARG A 64 7.24 35.82 -4.54
N LEU A 65 6.05 35.33 -4.84
CA LEU A 65 4.79 35.82 -4.31
C LEU A 65 4.44 35.15 -3.00
N PHE A 66 4.47 33.82 -2.95
CA PHE A 66 4.22 32.99 -1.76
C PHE A 66 4.85 31.61 -1.91
N GLY A 67 4.99 30.89 -0.81
CA GLY A 67 5.37 29.48 -0.79
C GLY A 67 4.17 28.60 -0.48
N ALA A 68 4.08 27.44 -1.14
CA ALA A 68 3.09 26.42 -0.84
C ALA A 68 3.82 25.13 -0.46
N GLU A 69 3.44 24.52 0.66
CA GLU A 69 3.93 23.22 1.12
C GLU A 69 2.75 22.28 1.32
N SER A 70 2.85 21.05 0.80
CA SER A 70 1.81 20.05 0.94
C SER A 70 2.36 18.77 1.56
N ARG A 71 1.58 18.15 2.45
CA ARG A 71 1.91 16.89 3.11
C ARG A 71 0.66 16.06 3.38
N PHE A 72 0.82 14.74 3.39
CA PHE A 72 -0.20 13.85 3.95
C PHE A 72 0.00 13.68 5.46
N GLY A 73 -1.10 13.70 6.21
CA GLY A 73 -1.17 13.24 7.57
C GLY A 73 -1.08 11.71 7.66
N ALA A 74 -0.75 11.20 8.85
CA ALA A 74 -0.89 9.78 9.13
C ALA A 74 -2.37 9.40 9.22
N ALA A 75 -2.74 8.22 8.69
CA ALA A 75 -4.13 7.76 8.67
C ALA A 75 -4.29 6.30 9.05
N PRO A 76 -5.40 5.94 9.73
CA PRO A 76 -5.77 4.55 9.91
C PRO A 76 -6.05 3.90 8.55
N THR A 77 -5.77 2.60 8.45
CA THR A 77 -6.02 1.81 7.25
C THR A 77 -6.76 0.51 7.60
N LEU A 78 -7.72 0.15 6.78
CA LEU A 78 -8.38 -1.15 6.78
C LEU A 78 -7.78 -1.99 5.66
N GLU A 79 -7.41 -3.24 5.98
CA GLU A 79 -6.79 -4.13 5.01
C GLU A 79 -7.52 -5.47 4.91
N ALA A 80 -7.67 -5.95 3.68
CA ALA A 80 -8.08 -7.32 3.38
C ALA A 80 -7.00 -7.99 2.52
N ARG A 81 -6.74 -9.27 2.75
CA ARG A 81 -5.67 -10.01 2.07
C ARG A 81 -6.13 -11.41 1.70
N ALA A 82 -5.66 -11.88 0.55
CA ALA A 82 -5.78 -13.26 0.13
C ALA A 82 -4.40 -13.77 -0.31
N GLY A 83 -3.96 -14.88 0.25
CA GLY A 83 -2.66 -15.47 0.01
C GLY A 83 -2.73 -16.90 -0.48
N LEU A 84 -1.79 -17.28 -1.31
CA LEU A 84 -1.59 -18.64 -1.82
C LEU A 84 -0.16 -19.10 -1.51
N ALA A 85 -0.02 -20.16 -0.71
CA ALA A 85 1.26 -20.80 -0.48
C ALA A 85 1.69 -21.56 -1.74
N LEU A 86 2.77 -21.14 -2.38
CA LEU A 86 3.36 -21.80 -3.55
C LEU A 86 4.22 -22.99 -3.11
N THR A 87 5.00 -22.76 -2.05
CA THR A 87 5.87 -23.76 -1.43
C THR A 87 5.82 -23.62 0.09
N ARG A 88 6.58 -24.43 0.82
CA ARG A 88 6.74 -24.22 2.27
C ARG A 88 7.34 -22.86 2.63
N ARG A 89 8.17 -22.30 1.74
CA ARG A 89 8.92 -21.06 1.97
C ARG A 89 8.32 -19.84 1.28
N TYR A 90 7.70 -20.01 0.12
CA TYR A 90 7.19 -18.91 -0.71
C TYR A 90 5.67 -18.90 -0.75
N ALA A 91 5.10 -17.71 -0.69
CA ALA A 91 3.67 -17.46 -0.89
C ALA A 91 3.47 -16.20 -1.73
N MET A 92 2.40 -16.17 -2.50
CA MET A 92 1.90 -14.95 -3.14
C MET A 92 0.73 -14.42 -2.33
N GLU A 93 0.58 -13.11 -2.29
CA GLU A 93 -0.49 -12.43 -1.59
C GLU A 93 -1.02 -11.29 -2.44
N VAL A 94 -2.34 -11.13 -2.48
CA VAL A 94 -3.01 -9.92 -2.98
C VAL A 94 -3.61 -9.22 -1.78
N ARG A 95 -3.44 -7.90 -1.71
CA ARG A 95 -3.93 -7.06 -0.65
C ARG A 95 -4.75 -5.91 -1.22
N PHE A 96 -5.84 -5.60 -0.54
CA PHE A 96 -6.63 -4.37 -0.69
C PHE A 96 -6.48 -3.57 0.60
N ALA A 97 -6.21 -2.28 0.49
CA ALA A 97 -6.15 -1.37 1.62
C ALA A 97 -6.93 -0.10 1.33
N LEU A 98 -7.67 0.35 2.33
CA LEU A 98 -8.45 1.58 2.33
C LEU A 98 -7.96 2.47 3.47
N SER A 99 -7.67 3.72 3.18
CA SER A 99 -7.28 4.73 4.17
C SER A 99 -7.85 6.10 3.78
N HIS A 100 -7.92 7.01 4.77
CA HIS A 100 -8.43 8.36 4.57
C HIS A 100 -7.41 9.37 5.13
N PRO A 101 -6.23 9.54 4.48
CA PRO A 101 -5.28 10.55 4.90
C PRO A 101 -5.82 11.96 4.66
N GLU A 102 -5.41 12.89 5.51
CA GLU A 102 -5.65 14.31 5.32
C GLU A 102 -4.51 14.91 4.49
N LEU A 103 -4.85 15.63 3.44
CA LEU A 103 -3.96 16.48 2.67
C LEU A 103 -3.92 17.84 3.35
N LEU A 104 -2.77 18.19 3.90
CA LEU A 104 -2.52 19.46 4.57
C LEU A 104 -1.69 20.31 3.61
N THR A 105 -2.23 21.48 3.23
CA THR A 105 -1.53 22.45 2.37
C THR A 105 -1.40 23.75 3.14
N SER A 106 -0.16 24.20 3.36
CA SER A 106 0.18 25.47 3.99
C SER A 106 0.67 26.46 2.92
N ILE A 107 0.08 27.62 2.89
CA ILE A 107 0.49 28.77 2.07
C ILE A 107 1.05 29.81 3.00
N SER A 108 2.32 30.18 2.79
CA SER A 108 3.04 31.08 3.70
C SER A 108 3.95 32.05 2.95
N ALA A 109 4.49 33.00 3.68
CA ALA A 109 5.41 34.01 3.19
C ALA A 109 4.84 34.83 2.01
N ASP A 110 3.58 35.25 2.13
CA ASP A 110 2.97 36.17 1.19
C ASP A 110 3.70 37.52 1.23
N VAL A 111 4.04 38.01 0.07
CA VAL A 111 4.72 39.31 -0.14
C VAL A 111 3.90 40.49 0.37
N GLU A 112 2.58 40.43 0.30
CA GLU A 112 1.68 41.47 0.79
C GLU A 112 1.47 41.40 2.31
N GLY A 113 2.10 40.44 3.01
CA GLY A 113 2.00 40.28 4.46
C GLY A 113 0.67 39.68 4.90
N ALA A 114 -0.03 38.96 4.03
CA ALA A 114 -1.23 38.22 4.41
C ALA A 114 -0.86 37.09 5.42
N PRO A 115 -1.76 36.80 6.37
CA PRO A 115 -1.50 35.71 7.32
C PRO A 115 -1.41 34.35 6.61
N ASP A 116 -0.62 33.45 7.17
CA ASP A 116 -0.48 32.08 6.67
C ASP A 116 -1.84 31.38 6.63
N ILE A 117 -2.10 30.64 5.57
CA ILE A 117 -3.34 29.89 5.35
C ILE A 117 -3.03 28.39 5.37
N GLU A 118 -3.77 27.66 6.21
CA GLU A 118 -3.76 26.19 6.22
C GLU A 118 -5.06 25.65 5.63
N LEU A 119 -4.94 24.79 4.63
CA LEU A 119 -6.06 24.07 4.01
C LEU A 119 -5.92 22.60 4.35
N THR A 120 -7.03 21.98 4.76
CA THR A 120 -7.09 20.54 5.04
C THR A 120 -8.18 19.94 4.16
N GLU A 121 -7.81 18.90 3.41
CA GLU A 121 -8.71 18.14 2.56
C GLU A 121 -8.60 16.65 2.87
N ARG A 122 -9.72 15.94 2.94
CA ARG A 122 -9.76 14.49 3.14
C ARG A 122 -9.63 13.78 1.81
N ILE A 123 -8.72 12.79 1.76
CA ILE A 123 -8.47 12.00 0.56
C ILE A 123 -8.89 10.55 0.81
N ASP A 124 -9.75 10.01 -0.06
CA ASP A 124 -10.05 8.58 -0.07
C ASP A 124 -8.97 7.84 -0.86
N GLN A 125 -8.15 7.05 -0.17
CA GLN A 125 -7.02 6.35 -0.76
C GLN A 125 -7.25 4.84 -0.78
N TYR A 126 -7.13 4.24 -1.96
CA TYR A 126 -7.23 2.80 -2.20
C TYR A 126 -5.90 2.29 -2.75
N VAL A 127 -5.42 1.18 -2.19
CA VAL A 127 -4.24 0.49 -2.71
C VAL A 127 -4.60 -0.97 -2.94
N VAL A 128 -4.35 -1.45 -4.15
CA VAL A 128 -4.45 -2.87 -4.50
C VAL A 128 -3.07 -3.33 -4.93
N ASP A 129 -2.48 -4.27 -4.21
CA ASP A 129 -1.14 -4.76 -4.54
C ASP A 129 -1.04 -6.28 -4.52
N ALA A 130 -0.04 -6.79 -5.24
CA ALA A 130 0.39 -8.18 -5.21
C ALA A 130 1.82 -8.26 -4.67
N ALA A 131 2.08 -9.22 -3.81
CA ALA A 131 3.36 -9.40 -3.15
C ALA A 131 3.83 -10.85 -3.17
N LEU A 132 5.13 -11.02 -3.21
CA LEU A 132 5.81 -12.27 -2.89
C LEU A 132 6.22 -12.23 -1.41
N LEU A 133 5.87 -13.26 -0.67
CA LEU A 133 6.29 -13.48 0.72
C LEU A 133 7.30 -14.60 0.79
N VAL A 134 8.35 -14.37 1.58
CA VAL A 134 9.39 -15.36 1.90
C VAL A 134 9.35 -15.63 3.39
N ARG A 135 8.99 -16.85 3.79
CA ARG A 135 9.00 -17.29 5.20
C ARG A 135 10.44 -17.57 5.64
N LEU A 136 10.80 -17.03 6.79
CA LEU A 136 12.14 -17.16 7.37
C LEU A 136 12.13 -18.27 8.44
N ASP A 137 11.83 -19.50 8.02
CA ASP A 137 11.66 -20.65 8.92
C ASP A 137 12.92 -20.97 9.75
N ARG A 138 14.13 -20.54 9.31
CA ARG A 138 15.39 -20.73 10.03
C ARG A 138 15.50 -19.92 11.32
N ILE A 139 14.82 -18.79 11.39
CA ILE A 139 14.80 -17.89 12.57
C ILE A 139 13.46 -17.93 13.31
N ARG A 140 12.76 -19.05 13.18
CA ARG A 140 11.47 -19.29 13.85
C ARG A 140 11.66 -19.39 15.36
N ILE A 141 10.78 -18.71 16.12
CA ILE A 141 10.76 -18.72 17.58
C ILE A 141 9.42 -19.33 18.02
N GLY A 142 9.44 -20.64 18.33
CA GLY A 142 8.23 -21.38 18.70
C GLY A 142 7.14 -21.30 17.61
N PRO A 143 5.91 -20.87 17.92
CA PRO A 143 4.82 -20.73 16.95
C PRO A 143 4.91 -19.48 16.07
N VAL A 144 5.87 -18.58 16.34
CA VAL A 144 6.08 -17.33 15.59
C VAL A 144 6.98 -17.59 14.41
N VAL A 145 6.52 -17.23 13.22
CA VAL A 145 7.25 -17.38 11.96
C VAL A 145 7.46 -16.00 11.34
N PRO A 146 8.69 -15.50 11.30
CA PRO A 146 9.02 -14.28 10.59
C PRO A 146 8.90 -14.46 9.08
N PHE A 147 8.64 -13.36 8.37
CA PHE A 147 8.62 -13.32 6.92
C PHE A 147 9.12 -11.97 6.39
N ALA A 148 9.60 -11.98 5.15
CA ALA A 148 9.85 -10.79 4.35
C ALA A 148 8.87 -10.75 3.20
N SER A 149 8.55 -9.56 2.69
CA SER A 149 7.66 -9.37 1.54
C SER A 149 8.16 -8.26 0.63
N ALA A 150 7.89 -8.40 -0.66
CA ALA A 150 8.08 -7.36 -1.65
C ALA A 150 6.95 -7.43 -2.67
N GLY A 151 6.46 -6.28 -3.12
CA GLY A 151 5.31 -6.25 -4.01
C GLY A 151 5.16 -4.94 -4.75
N ALA A 152 4.19 -4.94 -5.66
CA ALA A 152 3.80 -3.78 -6.44
C ALA A 152 2.29 -3.78 -6.64
N GLY A 153 1.73 -2.59 -6.83
CA GLY A 153 0.29 -2.44 -6.97
C GLY A 153 -0.12 -1.10 -7.55
N TYR A 154 -1.41 -0.92 -7.56
CA TYR A 154 -2.11 0.24 -8.05
C TYR A 154 -2.57 1.10 -6.88
N LEU A 155 -2.36 2.41 -6.99
CA LEU A 155 -2.82 3.45 -6.08
C LEU A 155 -3.91 4.25 -6.76
N ARG A 156 -4.99 4.51 -6.05
CA ARG A 156 -6.05 5.44 -6.45
C ARG A 156 -6.39 6.37 -5.29
N GLN A 157 -6.40 7.65 -5.55
CA GLN A 157 -6.71 8.71 -4.60
C GLN A 157 -7.86 9.55 -5.16
N LEU A 158 -8.88 9.79 -4.34
CA LEU A 158 -10.04 10.59 -4.69
C LEU A 158 -10.12 11.77 -3.73
N HIS A 159 -10.23 12.95 -4.30
CA HIS A 159 -10.45 14.18 -3.55
C HIS A 159 -11.87 14.24 -2.97
N GLU A 160 -12.04 15.03 -1.95
CA GLU A 160 -13.36 15.28 -1.36
C GLU A 160 -14.36 15.73 -2.43
N GLY A 161 -15.57 15.14 -2.41
CA GLY A 161 -16.57 15.35 -3.46
C GLY A 161 -16.41 14.49 -4.71
N LEU A 162 -15.40 13.59 -4.76
CA LEU A 162 -15.16 12.61 -5.85
C LEU A 162 -14.99 13.23 -7.24
N THR A 163 -14.64 14.51 -7.32
CA THR A 163 -14.53 15.27 -8.58
C THR A 163 -13.19 15.09 -9.28
N LEU A 164 -12.13 14.84 -8.50
CA LEU A 164 -10.78 14.62 -9.02
C LEU A 164 -10.27 13.24 -8.59
N VAL A 165 -9.75 12.47 -9.54
CA VAL A 165 -9.20 11.14 -9.33
C VAL A 165 -7.74 11.14 -9.78
N GLU A 166 -6.85 10.83 -8.84
CA GLU A 166 -5.43 10.66 -9.10
C GLU A 166 -5.06 9.18 -9.03
N GLU A 167 -4.26 8.74 -10.00
CA GLU A 167 -3.83 7.36 -10.12
C GLU A 167 -2.31 7.25 -10.04
N GLY A 168 -1.84 6.13 -9.50
CA GLY A 168 -0.41 5.90 -9.34
C GLY A 168 -0.06 4.43 -9.15
N THR A 169 1.22 4.20 -8.92
CA THR A 169 1.79 2.89 -8.64
C THR A 169 2.37 2.87 -7.24
N ALA A 170 2.14 1.79 -6.51
CA ALA A 170 2.71 1.55 -5.19
C ALA A 170 3.68 0.37 -5.27
N TYR A 171 4.93 0.58 -4.89
CA TYR A 171 5.91 -0.49 -4.67
C TYR A 171 6.13 -0.61 -3.18
N HIS A 172 6.34 -1.82 -2.67
CA HIS A 172 6.68 -1.97 -1.26
C HIS A 172 7.68 -3.08 -1.00
N VAL A 173 8.43 -2.88 0.07
CA VAL A 173 9.20 -3.91 0.74
C VAL A 173 8.85 -3.88 2.22
N GLY A 174 8.88 -5.04 2.86
CA GLY A 174 8.54 -5.10 4.27
C GLY A 174 8.78 -6.47 4.87
N GLY A 175 8.32 -6.62 6.09
CA GLY A 175 8.40 -7.88 6.80
C GLY A 175 7.53 -7.86 8.03
N GLY A 176 7.43 -9.02 8.64
CA GLY A 176 6.59 -9.15 9.82
C GLY A 176 6.68 -10.53 10.44
N VAL A 177 5.74 -10.80 11.31
CA VAL A 177 5.64 -12.08 12.00
C VAL A 177 4.22 -12.63 11.90
N LYS A 178 4.11 -13.95 11.80
CA LYS A 178 2.85 -14.68 11.90
C LYS A 178 2.89 -15.58 13.14
N HIS A 179 1.87 -15.48 13.97
CA HIS A 179 1.66 -16.34 15.12
C HIS A 179 0.41 -17.18 14.92
N ARG A 180 0.54 -18.52 14.92
CA ARG A 180 -0.58 -19.46 14.80
C ARG A 180 -0.96 -19.97 16.18
N PHE A 181 -2.17 -19.72 16.61
CA PHE A 181 -2.70 -20.26 17.88
C PHE A 181 -3.59 -21.47 17.69
N VAL A 182 -4.16 -21.68 16.48
CA VAL A 182 -4.84 -22.92 16.10
C VAL A 182 -4.14 -23.50 14.87
N SER A 183 -3.81 -24.78 14.93
CA SER A 183 -3.26 -25.53 13.79
C SER A 183 -3.86 -26.93 13.77
N ARG A 184 -4.49 -27.33 12.66
CA ARG A 184 -5.14 -28.63 12.49
C ARG A 184 -4.58 -29.34 11.26
N ALA A 185 -4.29 -30.63 11.39
CA ALA A 185 -3.83 -31.44 10.27
C ALA A 185 -4.97 -31.84 9.32
N ARG A 186 -6.19 -31.98 9.84
CA ARG A 186 -7.38 -32.42 9.10
C ARG A 186 -8.51 -31.39 9.22
N GLY A 187 -9.42 -31.39 8.23
CA GLY A 187 -10.56 -30.48 8.16
C GLY A 187 -10.32 -29.31 7.18
N PHE A 188 -11.36 -28.56 6.90
CA PHE A 188 -11.33 -27.40 6.00
C PHE A 188 -10.47 -26.27 6.57
N LEU A 189 -10.68 -25.94 7.85
CA LEU A 189 -9.91 -24.93 8.57
C LEU A 189 -8.59 -25.53 9.06
N LYS A 190 -7.45 -25.11 8.52
CA LYS A 190 -6.12 -25.60 8.84
C LYS A 190 -5.42 -24.78 9.94
N ALA A 191 -5.56 -23.46 9.90
CA ALA A 191 -4.95 -22.62 10.91
C ALA A 191 -5.74 -21.33 11.12
N VAL A 192 -5.64 -20.78 12.34
CA VAL A 192 -6.04 -19.41 12.68
C VAL A 192 -4.88 -18.76 13.41
N GLY A 193 -4.63 -17.49 13.14
CA GLY A 193 -3.50 -16.79 13.75
C GLY A 193 -3.58 -15.28 13.62
N LEU A 194 -2.59 -14.65 14.23
CA LEU A 194 -2.34 -13.23 14.14
C LEU A 194 -1.11 -12.96 13.29
N ARG A 195 -1.13 -11.85 12.60
CA ARG A 195 -0.02 -11.34 11.81
C ARG A 195 0.21 -9.88 12.16
N GLY A 196 1.47 -9.50 12.35
CA GLY A 196 1.91 -8.12 12.42
C GLY A 196 2.98 -7.87 11.38
N ASP A 197 2.92 -6.75 10.67
CA ASP A 197 3.92 -6.40 9.66
C ASP A 197 4.14 -4.89 9.54
N VAL A 198 5.33 -4.54 9.05
CA VAL A 198 5.75 -3.19 8.73
C VAL A 198 6.23 -3.17 7.28
N ARG A 199 5.88 -2.11 6.55
CA ARG A 199 6.22 -1.93 5.14
C ARG A 199 6.68 -0.51 4.86
N VAL A 200 7.62 -0.39 3.96
CA VAL A 200 7.99 0.87 3.33
C VAL A 200 7.41 0.85 1.92
N TYR A 201 6.54 1.80 1.64
CA TYR A 201 5.99 2.03 0.31
C TYR A 201 6.79 3.10 -0.42
N LEU A 202 6.95 2.92 -1.72
CA LEU A 202 7.38 3.93 -2.67
C LEU A 202 6.20 4.20 -3.60
N LEU A 203 5.54 5.32 -3.40
CA LEU A 203 4.41 5.75 -4.24
C LEU A 203 4.94 6.59 -5.41
N ALA A 204 4.55 6.23 -6.63
CA ALA A 204 4.86 6.93 -7.85
C ALA A 204 3.56 7.34 -8.54
N GLY A 205 3.39 8.62 -8.87
CA GLY A 205 2.10 9.19 -9.30
C GLY A 205 1.18 9.51 -8.14
N GLY A 206 -0.11 9.68 -8.40
CA GLY A 206 -1.09 10.20 -7.44
C GLY A 206 -0.87 11.68 -7.13
N ILE A 207 -1.47 12.16 -6.03
CA ILE A 207 -1.34 13.56 -5.60
C ILE A 207 0.12 13.87 -5.27
N ALA A 208 0.76 14.74 -6.06
CA ALA A 208 2.16 15.13 -5.89
C ALA A 208 2.43 16.52 -6.43
N VAL A 209 3.15 17.34 -5.69
CA VAL A 209 3.67 18.64 -6.16
C VAL A 209 4.81 18.43 -7.16
N ARG A 210 5.61 17.36 -6.97
CA ARG A 210 6.70 16.97 -7.89
C ARG A 210 6.59 15.48 -8.20
N ASN A 211 6.79 15.10 -9.45
CA ASN A 211 6.72 13.69 -9.90
C ASN A 211 7.95 12.88 -9.43
N ARG A 212 8.10 12.71 -8.11
CA ARG A 212 9.17 11.91 -7.47
C ARG A 212 8.54 10.79 -6.63
N PRO A 213 9.13 9.59 -6.61
CA PRO A 213 8.71 8.53 -5.70
C PRO A 213 8.81 8.98 -4.23
N ARG A 214 7.78 8.70 -3.46
CA ARG A 214 7.67 9.12 -2.05
C ARG A 214 7.65 7.91 -1.14
N PRO A 215 8.53 7.87 -0.13
CA PRO A 215 8.50 6.82 0.87
C PRO A 215 7.37 7.06 1.88
N HIS A 216 6.59 6.02 2.15
CA HIS A 216 5.60 5.97 3.22
C HIS A 216 5.86 4.75 4.09
N LEU A 217 5.84 4.93 5.39
CA LEU A 217 5.88 3.82 6.34
C LEU A 217 4.44 3.38 6.64
N ALA A 218 4.21 2.06 6.66
CA ALA A 218 2.94 1.49 7.11
C ALA A 218 3.17 0.34 8.07
N ALA A 219 2.31 0.23 9.08
CA ALA A 219 2.29 -0.88 10.01
C ALA A 219 0.86 -1.42 10.13
N ALA A 220 0.70 -2.74 10.20
CA ALA A 220 -0.60 -3.37 10.31
C ALA A 220 -0.59 -4.61 11.18
N GLY A 221 -1.73 -4.85 11.87
CA GLY A 221 -2.07 -6.08 12.54
C GLY A 221 -3.28 -6.73 11.90
N SER A 222 -3.26 -8.04 11.69
CA SER A 222 -4.37 -8.75 11.05
C SER A 222 -4.63 -10.13 11.67
N LEU A 223 -5.88 -10.54 11.66
CA LEU A 223 -6.31 -11.91 11.92
C LEU A 223 -6.33 -12.67 10.60
N PHE A 224 -5.74 -13.85 10.55
CA PHE A 224 -5.76 -14.69 9.36
C PHE A 224 -6.34 -16.07 9.62
N VAL A 225 -6.92 -16.63 8.58
CA VAL A 225 -7.45 -17.99 8.51
C VAL A 225 -6.83 -18.69 7.32
N ALA A 226 -6.37 -19.94 7.51
CA ALA A 226 -5.78 -20.75 6.46
C ALA A 226 -6.57 -22.05 6.23
N PHE A 227 -6.73 -22.40 4.96
CA PHE A 227 -7.51 -23.53 4.48
C PHE A 227 -6.66 -24.57 3.75
#